data_b1154b8d15daa8e07052910bd44a14a0
#
_entry.id   b1154b8d15daa8e07052910bd44a14a0
#
_cell.length_a   1.000
_cell.length_b   1.000
_cell.length_c   1.000
_cell.angle_alpha   90.00
_cell.angle_beta   90.00
_cell.angle_gamma   90.00
#
_symmetry.space_group_name_H-M   'P 1'
#
loop_
_entity.id
_entity.type
_entity.pdbx_description
1 polymer ?
#
loop_
_entity_poly.entity_id
_entity_poly.type
_entity_poly.pdbx_seq_one_letter_code
_entity_poly.pdbx_strand_id
1 'polypeptide(L)'
;GPTLGVNLNNNGFDRQAWVGLVTPVGGILAGKQYTPAFETFGTFDTMNFQSSLSAGQIAATPPTIDIRTDRALQYRIVKGPWNAALMYAFGPGAVGDKSRLIGINTIYKSDTFSAGFGFNTKDNAAGQQALKTTVLGASMNMGTWLVSGMYGRIQEPNPTPGPLLQAGLRTVNP
;
A
#
# COMPACT_ATOMS: atom_id res chain seq x y z
N GLY A 1 -26.26 8.45 9.00
CA GLY A 1 -25.49 9.61 9.44
C GLY A 1 -23.99 9.32 9.37
N PRO A 2 -23.11 10.31 9.52
CA PRO A 2 -21.66 10.09 9.58
C PRO A 2 -21.29 9.32 10.84
N THR A 3 -20.33 8.40 10.72
CA THR A 3 -19.84 7.61 11.85
C THR A 3 -18.35 7.89 12.08
N LEU A 4 -17.98 8.12 13.34
CA LEU A 4 -16.57 8.20 13.75
C LEU A 4 -16.04 6.80 13.99
N GLY A 5 -14.93 6.47 13.33
CA GLY A 5 -14.23 5.19 13.49
C GLY A 5 -12.82 5.38 14.04
N VAL A 6 -12.41 4.53 14.95
CA VAL A 6 -11.02 4.44 15.45
C VAL A 6 -10.55 3.01 15.33
N ASN A 7 -9.35 2.80 14.81
CA ASN A 7 -8.72 1.48 14.74
C ASN A 7 -7.40 1.51 15.51
N LEU A 8 -7.33 0.66 16.52
CA LEU A 8 -6.13 0.42 17.33
C LEU A 8 -5.88 -1.09 17.33
N ASN A 9 -4.80 -1.52 16.73
CA ASN A 9 -4.42 -2.93 16.73
C ASN A 9 -3.88 -3.39 18.09
N ASN A 10 -3.90 -4.71 18.31
CA ASN A 10 -3.64 -5.39 19.59
C ASN A 10 -2.33 -5.01 20.31
N ASN A 11 -1.35 -4.45 19.61
CA ASN A 11 -0.08 -3.98 20.20
C ASN A 11 0.01 -2.45 20.24
N GLY A 12 -1.14 -1.77 20.29
CA GLY A 12 -1.24 -0.32 20.30
C GLY A 12 -0.32 0.36 19.28
N PHE A 13 -0.83 1.03 18.29
CA PHE A 13 -0.11 1.89 17.33
C PHE A 13 0.95 1.25 16.40
N ASP A 14 1.35 -0.02 16.62
CA ASP A 14 2.45 -0.64 15.86
C ASP A 14 2.10 -0.94 14.40
N ARG A 15 0.90 -1.45 14.13
CA ARG A 15 0.49 -1.84 12.78
C ARG A 15 -0.33 -0.77 12.08
N GLN A 16 -1.43 -0.37 12.68
CA GLN A 16 -2.30 0.70 12.20
C GLN A 16 -2.84 1.49 13.38
N ALA A 17 -2.89 2.81 13.25
CA ALA A 17 -3.54 3.69 14.20
C ALA A 17 -4.12 4.88 13.44
N TRP A 18 -5.42 4.89 13.25
CA TRP A 18 -6.09 5.95 12.53
C TRP A 18 -7.43 6.33 13.17
N VAL A 19 -7.82 7.54 12.93
CA VAL A 19 -9.16 8.07 13.20
C VAL A 19 -9.79 8.48 11.88
N GLY A 20 -11.08 8.28 11.74
CA GLY A 20 -11.74 8.59 10.48
C GLY A 20 -13.20 8.95 10.62
N LEU A 21 -13.68 9.70 9.65
CA LEU A 21 -15.08 10.05 9.46
C LEU A 21 -15.62 9.30 8.26
N VAL A 22 -16.57 8.42 8.47
CA VAL A 22 -17.21 7.62 7.42
C VAL A 22 -18.60 8.18 7.12
N THR A 23 -18.86 8.41 5.86
CA THR A 23 -20.14 8.95 5.35
C THR A 23 -20.68 8.06 4.23
N PRO A 24 -21.92 8.21 3.81
CA PRO A 24 -22.48 7.44 2.68
C PRO A 24 -21.75 7.66 1.34
N VAL A 25 -20.99 8.75 1.20
CA VAL A 25 -20.24 9.07 -0.02
C VAL A 25 -18.78 8.69 0.05
N GLY A 26 -18.31 8.16 1.18
CA GLY A 26 -16.93 7.75 1.40
C GLY A 26 -16.43 8.10 2.80
N GLY A 27 -15.21 7.70 3.11
CA GLY A 27 -14.55 7.95 4.39
C GLY A 27 -13.25 8.72 4.24
N ILE A 28 -12.97 9.61 5.19
CA ILE A 28 -11.66 10.26 5.35
C ILE A 28 -11.01 9.68 6.59
N LEU A 29 -9.81 9.16 6.44
CA LEU A 29 -9.04 8.46 7.48
C LEU A 29 -7.70 9.16 7.66
N ALA A 30 -7.34 9.46 8.90
CA ALA A 30 -6.08 10.14 9.23
C ALA A 30 -5.27 9.33 10.23
N GLY A 31 -3.97 9.14 9.98
CA GLY A 31 -3.06 8.40 10.87
C GLY A 31 -2.14 7.43 10.14
N LYS A 32 -1.68 6.40 10.87
CA LYS A 32 -0.82 5.33 10.35
C LYS A 32 -1.65 4.27 9.66
N GLN A 33 -1.39 4.04 8.39
CA GLN A 33 -2.23 3.18 7.54
C GLN A 33 -1.38 2.37 6.55
N TYR A 34 -1.95 1.28 6.03
CA TYR A 34 -1.39 0.58 4.88
C TYR A 34 -1.45 1.44 3.63
N THR A 35 -0.42 1.33 2.79
CA THR A 35 -0.40 2.02 1.51
C THR A 35 -1.31 1.35 0.49
N PRO A 36 -1.90 2.12 -0.44
CA PRO A 36 -2.81 1.56 -1.46
C PRO A 36 -2.20 0.46 -2.32
N ALA A 37 -0.93 0.57 -2.71
CA ALA A 37 -0.26 -0.50 -3.46
C ALA A 37 -0.09 -1.77 -2.62
N PHE A 38 0.24 -1.64 -1.34
CA PHE A 38 0.36 -2.79 -0.44
C PHE A 38 -0.99 -3.47 -0.18
N GLU A 39 -2.07 -2.71 -0.01
CA GLU A 39 -3.41 -3.28 0.13
C GLU A 39 -3.83 -4.08 -1.10
N THR A 40 -3.53 -3.55 -2.31
CA THR A 40 -3.78 -4.28 -3.56
C THR A 40 -2.96 -5.56 -3.61
N PHE A 41 -1.68 -5.47 -3.26
CA PHE A 41 -0.79 -6.62 -3.21
C PHE A 41 -1.34 -7.70 -2.27
N GLY A 42 -1.70 -7.33 -1.03
CA GLY A 42 -2.25 -8.25 -0.04
C GLY A 42 -3.59 -8.87 -0.44
N THR A 43 -4.38 -8.18 -1.24
CA THR A 43 -5.67 -8.69 -1.71
C THR A 43 -5.52 -9.90 -2.64
N PHE A 44 -4.45 -9.95 -3.45
CA PHE A 44 -4.23 -11.00 -4.44
C PHE A 44 -3.15 -12.00 -4.03
N ASP A 45 -2.51 -11.81 -2.88
CA ASP A 45 -1.60 -12.79 -2.31
C ASP A 45 -2.37 -13.95 -1.67
N THR A 46 -2.37 -15.09 -2.33
CA THR A 46 -3.11 -16.30 -1.90
C THR A 46 -2.64 -16.86 -0.56
N MET A 47 -1.41 -16.56 -0.16
CA MET A 47 -0.83 -16.98 1.12
C MET A 47 -1.01 -15.95 2.23
N ASN A 48 -1.64 -14.81 1.92
CA ASN A 48 -1.95 -13.73 2.87
C ASN A 48 -0.78 -13.32 3.77
N PHE A 49 0.42 -13.24 3.21
CA PHE A 49 1.70 -12.95 3.89
C PHE A 49 2.09 -13.93 5.02
N GLN A 50 1.44 -15.08 5.12
CA GLN A 50 1.66 -16.02 6.23
C GLN A 50 2.66 -17.14 5.91
N SER A 51 3.13 -17.23 4.69
CA SER A 51 4.09 -18.26 4.24
C SER A 51 5.32 -17.63 3.61
N SER A 52 6.47 -18.27 3.75
CA SER A 52 7.71 -17.89 3.05
C SER A 52 7.58 -17.98 1.53
N LEU A 53 6.58 -18.69 1.03
CA LEU A 53 6.23 -18.80 -0.39
C LEU A 53 5.23 -17.71 -0.83
N SER A 54 4.76 -16.88 0.10
CA SER A 54 3.89 -15.76 -0.21
C SER A 54 4.63 -14.78 -1.14
N ALA A 55 3.95 -14.31 -2.16
CA ALA A 55 4.47 -13.27 -3.02
C ALA A 55 4.86 -12.01 -2.21
N GLY A 56 4.13 -11.74 -1.13
CA GLY A 56 4.41 -10.66 -0.20
C GLY A 56 5.72 -10.83 0.56
N GLN A 57 6.07 -12.04 0.95
CA GLN A 57 7.34 -12.32 1.62
C GLN A 57 8.52 -12.29 0.65
N ILE A 58 8.30 -12.68 -0.60
CA ILE A 58 9.36 -12.72 -1.62
C ILE A 58 9.63 -11.34 -2.22
N ALA A 59 8.58 -10.60 -2.57
CA ALA A 59 8.69 -9.37 -3.36
C ALA A 59 8.44 -8.08 -2.57
N ALA A 60 7.68 -8.14 -1.48
CA ALA A 60 7.26 -6.97 -0.71
C ALA A 60 8.02 -6.80 0.61
N THR A 61 9.26 -7.31 0.68
CA THR A 61 10.11 -7.07 1.86
C THR A 61 10.60 -5.62 1.87
N PRO A 62 10.55 -4.92 3.01
CA PRO A 62 11.22 -3.63 3.13
C PRO A 62 12.74 -3.78 2.80
N PRO A 63 13.34 -2.83 2.07
CA PRO A 63 12.84 -1.51 1.71
C PRO A 63 12.14 -1.39 0.35
N THR A 64 11.79 -2.49 -0.31
CA THR A 64 11.32 -2.49 -1.70
C THR A 64 9.86 -2.06 -1.89
N ILE A 65 9.04 -2.13 -0.84
CA ILE A 65 7.67 -1.64 -0.87
C ILE A 65 7.32 -0.95 0.45
N ASP A 66 6.70 0.22 0.37
CA ASP A 66 6.17 0.88 1.56
C ASP A 66 4.89 0.19 2.00
N ILE A 67 5.00 -0.66 3.02
CA ILE A 67 3.88 -1.41 3.59
C ILE A 67 2.90 -0.45 4.28
N ARG A 68 3.44 0.46 5.10
CA ARG A 68 2.67 1.41 5.90
C ARG A 68 3.33 2.78 5.87
N THR A 69 2.51 3.77 6.08
CA THR A 69 2.98 5.15 6.22
C THR A 69 2.28 5.84 7.37
N ASP A 70 3.05 6.63 8.10
CA ASP A 70 2.55 7.51 9.15
C ASP A 70 2.07 8.84 8.56
N ARG A 71 1.31 9.62 9.36
CA ARG A 71 0.84 10.96 8.97
C ARG A 71 0.13 10.97 7.63
N ALA A 72 -0.64 9.91 7.37
CA ALA A 72 -1.40 9.76 6.14
C ALA A 72 -2.82 10.30 6.29
N LEU A 73 -3.29 10.92 5.23
CA LEU A 73 -4.69 11.21 4.99
C LEU A 73 -5.15 10.36 3.82
N GLN A 74 -6.20 9.59 4.03
CA GLN A 74 -6.76 8.72 2.99
C GLN A 74 -8.23 9.01 2.80
N TYR A 75 -8.65 9.16 1.56
CA TYR A 75 -10.04 9.12 1.17
C TYR A 75 -10.38 7.76 0.57
N ARG A 76 -11.42 7.11 1.08
CA ARG A 76 -11.82 5.76 0.66
C ARG A 76 -13.29 5.73 0.29
N ILE A 77 -13.60 5.09 -0.82
CA ILE A 77 -14.96 4.81 -1.27
C ILE A 77 -15.13 3.30 -1.36
N VAL A 78 -16.23 2.81 -0.77
CA VAL A 78 -16.69 1.43 -0.93
C VAL A 78 -18.12 1.50 -1.44
N LYS A 79 -18.35 1.01 -2.66
CA LYS A 79 -19.67 1.03 -3.30
C LYS A 79 -19.90 -0.28 -4.05
N GLY A 80 -20.79 -1.11 -3.50
CA GLY A 80 -21.01 -2.44 -4.05
C GLY A 80 -19.71 -3.24 -4.11
N PRO A 81 -19.33 -3.82 -5.25
CA PRO A 81 -18.13 -4.61 -5.41
C PRO A 81 -16.84 -3.77 -5.50
N TRP A 82 -16.94 -2.44 -5.52
CA TRP A 82 -15.82 -1.54 -5.71
C TRP A 82 -15.30 -0.99 -4.39
N ASN A 83 -13.98 -1.04 -4.23
CA ASN A 83 -13.23 -0.35 -3.19
C ASN A 83 -12.14 0.48 -3.87
N ALA A 84 -12.11 1.77 -3.61
CA ALA A 84 -11.07 2.65 -4.11
C ALA A 84 -10.55 3.54 -2.99
N ALA A 85 -9.26 3.83 -3.00
CA ALA A 85 -8.64 4.74 -2.04
C ALA A 85 -7.63 5.66 -2.72
N LEU A 86 -7.58 6.89 -2.23
CA LEU A 86 -6.56 7.88 -2.54
C LEU A 86 -5.89 8.29 -1.24
N MET A 87 -4.57 8.22 -1.18
CA MET A 87 -3.77 8.51 0.00
C MET A 87 -2.73 9.59 -0.28
N TYR A 88 -2.59 10.48 0.67
CA TYR A 88 -1.47 11.40 0.78
C TYR A 88 -0.82 11.25 2.16
N ALA A 89 0.47 10.95 2.21
CA ALA A 89 1.22 10.92 3.45
C ALA A 89 2.26 12.05 3.47
N PHE A 90 2.25 12.77 4.57
CA PHE A 90 3.19 13.85 4.84
C PHE A 90 4.52 13.27 5.33
N GLY A 91 5.62 13.87 4.94
CA GLY A 91 6.94 13.52 5.45
C GLY A 91 7.09 13.73 6.96
N PRO A 92 8.25 13.41 7.53
CA PRO A 92 8.49 13.49 8.98
C PRO A 92 8.36 14.89 9.58
N GLY A 93 8.24 15.92 8.74
CA GLY A 93 8.03 17.31 9.18
C GLY A 93 9.29 17.99 9.69
N ALA A 94 10.47 17.41 9.42
CA ALA A 94 11.73 18.08 9.68
C ALA A 94 11.91 19.29 8.74
N VAL A 95 12.57 20.33 9.24
CA VAL A 95 12.82 21.52 8.44
C VAL A 95 13.63 21.16 7.18
N GLY A 96 13.08 21.50 6.01
CA GLY A 96 13.69 21.21 4.72
C GLY A 96 13.41 19.81 4.16
N ASP A 97 12.75 18.92 4.89
CA ASP A 97 12.34 17.62 4.39
C ASP A 97 11.10 17.75 3.48
N LYS A 98 11.23 17.33 2.23
CA LYS A 98 10.19 17.37 1.20
C LYS A 98 9.60 16.00 0.90
N SER A 99 9.93 14.98 1.71
CA SER A 99 9.41 13.64 1.50
C SER A 99 7.89 13.60 1.62
N ARG A 100 7.26 12.84 0.75
CA ARG A 100 5.83 12.59 0.74
C ARG A 100 5.55 11.26 0.06
N LEU A 101 4.39 10.68 0.32
CA LEU A 101 3.89 9.54 -0.41
C LEU A 101 2.49 9.85 -0.96
N ILE A 102 2.28 9.54 -2.22
CA ILE A 102 0.96 9.56 -2.85
C ILE A 102 0.65 8.16 -3.30
N GLY A 103 -0.54 7.67 -2.96
CA GLY A 103 -0.98 6.34 -3.34
C GLY A 103 -2.43 6.33 -3.80
N ILE A 104 -2.73 5.44 -4.73
CA ILE A 104 -4.09 5.17 -5.20
C ILE A 104 -4.28 3.68 -5.39
N ASN A 105 -5.46 3.18 -5.09
CA ASN A 105 -5.89 1.86 -5.53
C ASN A 105 -7.34 1.85 -5.97
N THR A 106 -7.67 0.83 -6.74
CA THR A 106 -9.04 0.43 -7.01
C THR A 106 -9.09 -1.09 -7.08
N ILE A 107 -10.05 -1.68 -6.38
CA ILE A 107 -10.23 -3.11 -6.29
C ILE A 107 -11.72 -3.40 -6.55
N TYR A 108 -11.96 -4.22 -7.54
CA TYR A 108 -13.25 -4.84 -7.79
C TYR A 108 -13.26 -6.23 -7.18
N LYS A 109 -14.29 -6.57 -6.41
CA LYS A 109 -14.41 -7.89 -5.78
C LYS A 109 -15.83 -8.38 -5.88
N SER A 110 -16.04 -9.47 -6.61
CA SER A 110 -17.28 -10.25 -6.64
C SER A 110 -17.02 -11.67 -6.13
N ASP A 111 -18.08 -12.45 -6.04
CA ASP A 111 -17.99 -13.85 -5.56
C ASP A 111 -17.19 -14.74 -6.52
N THR A 112 -17.21 -14.43 -7.82
CA THR A 112 -16.57 -15.25 -8.86
C THR A 112 -15.24 -14.68 -9.30
N PHE A 113 -15.11 -13.34 -9.39
CA PHE A 113 -13.95 -12.67 -9.98
C PHE A 113 -13.56 -11.46 -9.17
N SER A 114 -12.25 -11.24 -9.03
CA SER A 114 -11.71 -10.00 -8.47
C SER A 114 -10.58 -9.48 -9.33
N ALA A 115 -10.46 -8.17 -9.43
CA ALA A 115 -9.35 -7.49 -10.08
C ALA A 115 -8.98 -6.22 -9.32
N GLY A 116 -7.72 -5.84 -9.39
CA GLY A 116 -7.26 -4.66 -8.68
C GLY A 116 -6.02 -4.03 -9.29
N PHE A 117 -5.93 -2.73 -9.07
CA PHE A 117 -4.80 -1.89 -9.41
C PHE A 117 -4.39 -1.11 -8.16
N GLY A 118 -3.09 -1.05 -7.90
CA GLY A 118 -2.51 -0.23 -6.83
C GLY A 118 -1.26 0.49 -7.32
N PHE A 119 -1.10 1.72 -6.90
CA PHE A 119 0.04 2.55 -7.26
C PHE A 119 0.45 3.41 -6.08
N ASN A 120 1.76 3.49 -5.82
CA ASN A 120 2.35 4.44 -4.89
C ASN A 120 3.53 5.13 -5.55
N THR A 121 3.72 6.40 -5.20
CA THR A 121 4.98 7.11 -5.43
C THR A 121 5.42 7.78 -4.14
N LYS A 122 6.72 7.70 -3.85
CA LYS A 122 7.33 8.29 -2.67
C LYS A 122 8.51 9.16 -3.06
N ASP A 123 8.56 10.36 -2.53
CA ASP A 123 9.68 11.27 -2.68
C ASP A 123 10.65 11.14 -1.50
N ASN A 124 11.93 11.39 -1.74
CA ASN A 124 12.96 11.48 -0.70
C ASN A 124 12.94 12.88 -0.03
N ALA A 125 13.80 13.08 0.96
CA ALA A 125 13.92 14.35 1.68
C ALA A 125 14.26 15.56 0.78
N ALA A 126 14.92 15.33 -0.36
CA ALA A 126 15.20 16.36 -1.36
C ALA A 126 14.00 16.67 -2.27
N GLY A 127 12.90 15.91 -2.17
CA GLY A 127 11.73 16.05 -3.03
C GLY A 127 11.86 15.36 -4.39
N GLN A 128 12.82 14.45 -4.54
CA GLN A 128 13.01 13.65 -5.74
C GLN A 128 12.26 12.32 -5.58
N GLN A 129 11.70 11.80 -6.67
CA GLN A 129 11.02 10.52 -6.66
C GLN A 129 12.00 9.38 -6.31
N ALA A 130 11.84 8.79 -5.13
CA ALA A 130 12.73 7.74 -4.61
C ALA A 130 12.19 6.34 -4.91
N LEU A 131 10.88 6.16 -4.79
CA LEU A 131 10.24 4.85 -4.98
C LEU A 131 8.95 5.01 -5.77
N LYS A 132 8.72 4.09 -6.69
CA LYS A 132 7.50 3.97 -7.46
C LYS A 132 7.07 2.52 -7.51
N THR A 133 5.88 2.22 -7.03
CA THR A 133 5.34 0.87 -6.96
C THR A 133 4.05 0.80 -7.76
N THR A 134 3.94 -0.17 -8.65
CA THR A 134 2.71 -0.48 -9.40
C THR A 134 2.37 -1.94 -9.17
N VAL A 135 1.12 -2.21 -8.85
CA VAL A 135 0.60 -3.57 -8.62
C VAL A 135 -0.67 -3.75 -9.44
N LEU A 136 -0.74 -4.86 -10.15
CA LEU A 136 -1.94 -5.35 -10.82
C LEU A 136 -2.23 -6.74 -10.28
N GLY A 137 -3.47 -7.05 -9.98
CA GLY A 137 -3.87 -8.37 -9.51
C GLY A 137 -5.21 -8.77 -10.05
N ALA A 138 -5.39 -10.07 -10.25
CA ALA A 138 -6.67 -10.66 -10.58
C ALA A 138 -6.80 -12.03 -9.94
N SER A 139 -8.01 -12.41 -9.58
CA SER A 139 -8.32 -13.75 -9.09
C SER A 139 -9.68 -14.22 -9.59
N MET A 140 -9.82 -15.53 -9.76
CA MET A 140 -11.06 -16.17 -10.18
C MET A 140 -11.34 -17.37 -9.27
N ASN A 141 -12.57 -17.45 -8.81
CA ASN A 141 -13.08 -18.56 -8.03
C ASN A 141 -13.81 -19.55 -8.95
N MET A 142 -13.28 -20.76 -9.04
CA MET A 142 -13.82 -21.84 -9.87
C MET A 142 -14.30 -23.01 -8.98
N GLY A 143 -15.27 -22.74 -8.15
CA GLY A 143 -15.80 -23.70 -7.18
C GLY A 143 -14.84 -23.98 -6.02
N THR A 144 -14.18 -25.12 -6.01
CA THR A 144 -13.18 -25.48 -4.99
C THR A 144 -11.79 -24.88 -5.24
N TRP A 145 -11.57 -24.29 -6.41
CA TRP A 145 -10.28 -23.72 -6.82
C TRP A 145 -10.32 -22.20 -6.83
N LEU A 146 -9.34 -21.58 -6.19
CA LEU A 146 -9.04 -20.15 -6.32
C LEU A 146 -7.76 -20.00 -7.14
N VAL A 147 -7.89 -19.41 -8.31
CA VAL A 147 -6.73 -19.05 -9.16
C VAL A 147 -6.49 -17.56 -9.02
N SER A 148 -5.26 -17.18 -8.67
CA SER A 148 -4.85 -15.80 -8.51
C SER A 148 -3.55 -15.54 -9.26
N GLY A 149 -3.45 -14.36 -9.87
CA GLY A 149 -2.25 -13.88 -10.52
C GLY A 149 -2.00 -12.42 -10.18
N MET A 150 -0.72 -12.06 -10.07
CA MET A 150 -0.32 -10.71 -9.73
C MET A 150 0.93 -10.31 -10.50
N TYR A 151 0.96 -9.04 -10.91
CA TYR A 151 2.12 -8.37 -11.48
C TYR A 151 2.49 -7.19 -10.61
N GLY A 152 3.75 -7.13 -10.20
CA GLY A 152 4.32 -6.01 -9.44
C GLY A 152 5.51 -5.39 -10.15
N ARG A 153 5.57 -4.08 -10.23
CA ARG A 153 6.73 -3.33 -10.72
C ARG A 153 7.16 -2.31 -9.69
N ILE A 154 8.42 -2.41 -9.27
CA ILE A 154 9.05 -1.50 -8.32
C ILE A 154 10.19 -0.80 -9.03
N GLN A 155 10.24 0.52 -8.94
CA GLN A 155 11.27 1.37 -9.55
C GLN A 155 11.83 2.30 -8.47
N GLU A 156 13.14 2.45 -8.44
CA GLU A 156 13.86 3.34 -7.53
C GLU A 156 14.69 4.36 -8.34
N PRO A 157 14.07 5.39 -8.90
CA PRO A 157 14.78 6.36 -9.75
C PRO A 157 15.87 7.14 -9.00
N ASN A 158 15.63 7.44 -7.72
CA ASN A 158 16.57 8.13 -6.84
C ASN A 158 16.58 7.42 -5.48
N PRO A 159 17.26 6.29 -5.37
CA PRO A 159 17.24 5.49 -4.14
C PRO A 159 17.84 6.28 -2.98
N THR A 160 17.17 6.20 -1.82
CA THR A 160 17.74 6.72 -0.58
C THR A 160 18.91 5.81 -0.17
N PRO A 161 20.09 6.34 0.10
CA PRO A 161 21.22 5.54 0.54
C PRO A 161 20.85 4.72 1.77
N GLY A 162 20.99 3.41 1.68
CA GLY A 162 20.72 2.46 2.74
C GLY A 162 21.92 1.52 2.94
N PRO A 163 21.94 0.71 4.00
CA PRO A 163 23.05 -0.20 4.29
C PRO A 163 23.42 -1.13 3.13
N LEU A 164 22.42 -1.60 2.38
CA LEU A 164 22.63 -2.49 1.23
C LEU A 164 23.27 -1.77 0.03
N LEU A 165 22.91 -0.51 -0.21
CA LEU A 165 23.52 0.31 -1.24
C LEU A 165 24.96 0.69 -0.88
N GLN A 166 25.20 1.03 0.39
CA GLN A 166 26.55 1.33 0.89
C GLN A 166 27.47 0.12 0.82
N ALA A 167 26.93 -1.09 0.98
CA ALA A 167 27.70 -2.33 0.86
C ALA A 167 27.94 -2.77 -0.60
N GLY A 168 27.41 -2.05 -1.59
CA GLY A 168 27.52 -2.42 -3.01
C GLY A 168 26.77 -3.71 -3.38
N LEU A 169 25.86 -4.16 -2.52
CA LEU A 169 25.13 -5.42 -2.68
C LEU A 169 23.87 -5.28 -3.54
N ARG A 170 23.59 -4.08 -4.02
CA ARG A 170 22.40 -3.80 -4.81
C ARG A 170 22.76 -3.16 -6.14
N THR A 171 22.47 -3.86 -7.21
CA THR A 171 22.45 -3.27 -8.55
C THR A 171 21.05 -2.76 -8.83
N VAL A 172 20.90 -1.47 -8.99
CA VAL A 172 19.68 -0.86 -9.49
C VAL A 172 19.74 -0.91 -11.00
N ASN A 173 19.00 -1.82 -11.61
CA ASN A 173 18.81 -1.79 -13.06
C ASN A 173 17.65 -0.88 -13.39
N PRO A 174 17.82 0.00 -14.38
CA PRO A 174 16.79 0.90 -14.87
C PRO A 174 15.61 0.18 -15.53
#